data_7dd99a7309b7905281c9d7124475cff7
#
_entry.id   7dd99a7309b7905281c9d7124475cff7
#
_cell.length_a   1.000
_cell.length_b   1.000
_cell.length_c   1.000
_cell.angle_alpha   90.00
_cell.angle_beta   90.00
_cell.angle_gamma   90.00
#
_symmetry.space_group_name_H-M   'P 1'
#
loop_
_entity.id
_entity.type
_entity.pdbx_description
1 polymer ?
#
loop_
_entity_poly.entity_id
_entity_poly.type
_entity_poly.pdbx_seq_one_letter_code
_entity_poly.pdbx_strand_id
1 'polypeptide(L)'
;LRRTGYMGTDEFMGVRPLGFHPVPGEWYRVKVEVCGNRIRIFLNDEKQPHIDLVDKNADLVPSGEVALGGGWIETEFDDLTVTPMADDALKNVKVAEYQKKATPTEKENKRRQERASYTSAKLAALTGSRTDITLDGNWLFMPDYQLDNKDKAVSVQTNDQDWHIMSVPNFWTPIRIWLHGETMPSPTGAQPKGVSDTYYQQETDRCENYTFDYRRVKYAWYRQWLELPANVEGKNMTLTFDAVSKIAEIYINGTLATSHLGMFGEIQVDGSRLLKPGKNLITVKVTRKMDGSASESANAIDFFYSSVRESEQEDAKVEVNKDALLKEIPHGFYGDEPAGIWQPVKLTITDPVKVEDVFIKPTLNGATFDVTLKNHGSKKKQFDLYTDIIDKETGAVLYSGLSIRKLNLNADEERMETYTISDLKPRLWTPQHPNLYDFKFRLVADKGTELDCLTETSGFRTFEVKDGLFYLNGNKYWLRGGNHIPFALAPNDENLANTFMQLMKAGNIDVTRTHTTPWNKRWMTAADRNGIGVSFEGTWSWLMIHSTPIPDQRLIEIWRNEFLGLLKKYRNHPSLLFWTVNNEMKFYDNDSNLERAKEKYRIISDVVKEMRRIDPTRPICFDSNYQATGK
;
A
#
# COMPACT_ATOMS: atom_id res chain seq x y z
N LEU A 1 -3.81 0.56 -27.01
CA LEU A 1 -4.25 1.76 -27.70
C LEU A 1 -4.78 2.77 -26.67
N ARG A 2 -4.33 3.99 -26.76
CA ARG A 2 -4.65 5.07 -25.80
C ARG A 2 -5.18 6.27 -26.59
N ARG A 3 -6.26 6.87 -26.13
CA ARG A 3 -6.67 8.18 -26.57
C ARG A 3 -6.02 9.20 -25.67
N THR A 4 -5.24 10.11 -26.24
CA THR A 4 -4.64 11.22 -25.50
C THR A 4 -5.53 12.43 -25.64
N GLY A 5 -6.13 12.88 -24.56
CA GLY A 5 -6.89 14.13 -24.52
C GLY A 5 -5.97 15.33 -24.30
N TYR A 6 -6.45 16.49 -24.66
CA TYR A 6 -5.78 17.75 -24.31
C TYR A 6 -5.76 17.89 -22.78
N MET A 7 -4.60 18.15 -22.19
CA MET A 7 -4.42 18.31 -20.73
C MET A 7 -4.50 17.02 -19.88
N GLY A 8 -4.05 15.89 -20.38
CA GLY A 8 -3.85 14.69 -19.53
C GLY A 8 -5.10 13.85 -19.28
N THR A 9 -6.14 14.01 -20.06
CA THR A 9 -7.29 13.11 -20.09
C THR A 9 -7.03 11.93 -21.02
N ASP A 10 -6.21 11.00 -20.58
CA ASP A 10 -5.90 9.81 -21.37
C ASP A 10 -6.87 8.68 -21.08
N GLU A 11 -7.45 8.10 -22.12
CA GLU A 11 -8.33 6.95 -22.01
C GLU A 11 -7.71 5.72 -22.67
N PHE A 12 -7.54 4.64 -21.92
CA PHE A 12 -7.17 3.35 -22.50
C PHE A 12 -8.35 2.75 -23.24
N MET A 13 -8.24 2.72 -24.56
CA MET A 13 -9.27 2.19 -25.45
C MET A 13 -9.16 0.68 -25.63
N GLY A 14 -7.99 0.11 -25.45
CA GLY A 14 -7.74 -1.31 -25.51
C GLY A 14 -6.25 -1.63 -25.36
N VAL A 15 -5.96 -2.68 -24.59
CA VAL A 15 -4.62 -3.24 -24.41
C VAL A 15 -4.70 -4.71 -24.76
N ARG A 16 -3.72 -5.18 -25.52
CA ARG A 16 -3.57 -6.59 -25.82
C ARG A 16 -2.08 -6.96 -25.79
N PRO A 17 -1.71 -8.05 -25.13
CA PRO A 17 -0.34 -8.55 -25.15
C PRO A 17 0.10 -8.83 -26.59
N LEU A 18 1.36 -8.54 -26.90
CA LEU A 18 1.92 -8.80 -28.23
C LEU A 18 1.91 -10.30 -28.60
N GLY A 19 1.87 -11.18 -27.60
CA GLY A 19 1.99 -12.62 -27.81
C GLY A 19 3.42 -13.10 -28.09
N PHE A 20 4.36 -12.17 -28.20
CA PHE A 20 5.79 -12.42 -28.37
C PHE A 20 6.59 -11.31 -27.67
N HIS A 21 7.86 -11.54 -27.44
CA HIS A 21 8.77 -10.51 -26.97
C HIS A 21 9.53 -9.88 -28.13
N PRO A 22 9.45 -8.54 -28.30
CA PRO A 22 10.30 -7.86 -29.28
C PRO A 22 11.78 -8.12 -28.99
N VAL A 23 12.53 -8.46 -30.04
CA VAL A 23 13.95 -8.74 -29.94
C VAL A 23 14.73 -7.53 -30.43
N PRO A 24 15.71 -7.01 -29.69
CA PRO A 24 16.55 -5.90 -30.12
C PRO A 24 17.23 -6.20 -31.46
N GLY A 25 17.15 -5.25 -32.39
CA GLY A 25 17.70 -5.39 -33.75
C GLY A 25 16.79 -6.11 -34.76
N GLU A 26 15.62 -6.57 -34.32
CA GLU A 26 14.60 -7.10 -35.24
C GLU A 26 13.58 -6.03 -35.60
N TRP A 27 13.14 -6.07 -36.89
CA TRP A 27 12.13 -5.16 -37.39
C TRP A 27 10.73 -5.80 -37.34
N TYR A 28 9.78 -5.03 -36.84
CA TYR A 28 8.37 -5.43 -36.71
C TYR A 28 7.50 -4.49 -37.53
N ARG A 29 6.66 -5.06 -38.39
CA ARG A 29 5.72 -4.29 -39.20
C ARG A 29 4.46 -4.04 -38.38
N VAL A 30 4.07 -2.76 -38.26
CA VAL A 30 2.81 -2.36 -37.63
C VAL A 30 1.93 -1.72 -38.70
N LYS A 31 0.73 -2.27 -38.91
CA LYS A 31 -0.29 -1.69 -39.79
C LYS A 31 -1.44 -1.20 -38.93
N VAL A 32 -1.79 0.07 -39.06
CA VAL A 32 -2.94 0.68 -38.38
C VAL A 32 -3.97 1.09 -39.43
N GLU A 33 -5.20 0.60 -39.29
CA GLU A 33 -6.33 0.99 -40.10
C GLU A 33 -7.31 1.80 -39.26
N VAL A 34 -7.64 3.00 -39.70
CA VAL A 34 -8.62 3.89 -39.02
C VAL A 34 -9.70 4.26 -40.06
N CYS A 35 -10.95 3.94 -39.73
CA CYS A 35 -12.09 4.25 -40.56
C CYS A 35 -13.24 4.72 -39.66
N GLY A 36 -13.53 6.03 -39.71
CA GLY A 36 -14.44 6.66 -38.75
C GLY A 36 -13.99 6.40 -37.31
N ASN A 37 -14.85 5.79 -36.52
CA ASN A 37 -14.58 5.46 -35.12
C ASN A 37 -14.01 4.03 -34.92
N ARG A 38 -13.68 3.32 -35.98
CA ARG A 38 -13.10 1.97 -35.88
C ARG A 38 -11.61 1.99 -36.11
N ILE A 39 -10.88 1.31 -35.24
CA ILE A 39 -9.42 1.23 -35.26
C ILE A 39 -9.02 -0.24 -35.21
N ARG A 40 -8.15 -0.63 -36.16
CA ARG A 40 -7.59 -1.99 -36.25
C ARG A 40 -6.08 -1.91 -36.31
N ILE A 41 -5.41 -2.73 -35.56
CA ILE A 41 -3.94 -2.80 -35.53
C ILE A 41 -3.52 -4.22 -35.82
N PHE A 42 -2.60 -4.37 -36.76
CA PHE A 42 -2.00 -5.63 -37.15
C PHE A 42 -0.51 -5.58 -36.87
N LEU A 43 0.04 -6.69 -36.41
CA LEU A 43 1.46 -6.85 -36.21
C LEU A 43 2.01 -7.82 -37.26
N ASN A 44 3.15 -7.48 -37.84
CA ASN A 44 3.75 -8.23 -38.93
C ASN A 44 2.71 -8.45 -40.06
N ASP A 45 2.58 -9.62 -40.59
CA ASP A 45 1.64 -9.93 -41.65
C ASP A 45 0.42 -10.73 -41.13
N GLU A 46 -0.02 -10.46 -39.91
CA GLU A 46 -1.19 -11.10 -39.31
C GLU A 46 -2.42 -10.90 -40.22
N LYS A 47 -3.19 -11.97 -40.44
CA LYS A 47 -4.44 -11.91 -41.19
C LYS A 47 -5.61 -11.40 -40.37
N GLN A 48 -5.56 -11.61 -39.08
CA GLN A 48 -6.53 -11.08 -38.09
C GLN A 48 -5.91 -9.88 -37.42
N PRO A 49 -6.67 -8.80 -37.17
CA PRO A 49 -6.13 -7.66 -36.45
C PRO A 49 -5.76 -8.07 -35.04
N HIS A 50 -4.62 -7.63 -34.58
CA HIS A 50 -4.17 -7.79 -33.18
C HIS A 50 -5.09 -7.03 -32.22
N ILE A 51 -5.50 -5.82 -32.60
CA ILE A 51 -6.53 -5.03 -31.91
C ILE A 51 -7.59 -4.63 -32.93
N ASP A 52 -8.86 -4.78 -32.58
CA ASP A 52 -10.01 -4.32 -33.36
C ASP A 52 -11.03 -3.71 -32.40
N LEU A 53 -11.20 -2.42 -32.45
CA LEU A 53 -12.09 -1.72 -31.52
C LEU A 53 -12.90 -0.63 -32.22
N VAL A 54 -14.02 -0.31 -31.61
CA VAL A 54 -14.89 0.81 -32.02
C VAL A 54 -14.84 1.84 -30.89
N ASP A 55 -14.35 3.03 -31.21
CA ASP A 55 -14.40 4.14 -30.29
C ASP A 55 -15.85 4.64 -30.15
N LYS A 56 -16.33 4.68 -28.93
CA LYS A 56 -17.70 5.07 -28.61
C LYS A 56 -17.86 6.55 -28.29
N ASN A 57 -16.77 7.32 -28.31
CA ASN A 57 -16.83 8.75 -28.07
C ASN A 57 -17.43 9.51 -29.26
N ALA A 58 -18.39 10.37 -29.01
CA ALA A 58 -19.06 11.17 -30.03
C ALA A 58 -18.17 12.30 -30.59
N ASP A 59 -17.16 12.73 -29.86
CA ASP A 59 -16.30 13.85 -30.22
C ASP A 59 -15.07 13.37 -31.01
N LEU A 60 -15.32 12.71 -32.13
CA LEU A 60 -14.26 12.26 -33.04
C LEU A 60 -13.59 13.47 -33.69
N VAL A 61 -12.27 13.53 -33.62
CA VAL A 61 -11.48 14.47 -34.40
C VAL A 61 -11.43 13.96 -35.85
N PRO A 62 -12.01 14.69 -36.81
CA PRO A 62 -12.14 14.20 -38.19
C PRO A 62 -10.81 14.17 -38.95
N SER A 63 -9.77 14.80 -38.43
CA SER A 63 -8.42 14.86 -39.01
C SER A 63 -7.37 15.03 -37.92
N GLY A 64 -6.16 14.56 -38.17
CA GLY A 64 -5.04 14.67 -37.26
C GLY A 64 -3.71 14.32 -37.92
N GLU A 65 -2.64 14.50 -37.18
CA GLU A 65 -1.30 14.14 -37.62
C GLU A 65 -0.97 12.71 -37.18
N VAL A 66 -0.10 12.03 -37.93
CA VAL A 66 0.48 10.75 -37.51
C VAL A 66 1.81 11.06 -36.85
N ALA A 67 1.95 10.66 -35.61
CA ALA A 67 3.20 10.76 -34.87
C ALA A 67 3.74 9.37 -34.53
N LEU A 68 5.04 9.18 -34.66
CA LEU A 68 5.77 8.01 -34.21
C LEU A 68 6.58 8.41 -32.97
N GLY A 69 6.53 7.58 -31.94
CA GLY A 69 7.25 7.83 -30.69
C GLY A 69 7.77 6.54 -30.08
N GLY A 70 9.02 6.53 -29.67
CA GLY A 70 9.58 5.53 -28.77
C GLY A 70 9.34 5.94 -27.33
N GLY A 71 9.28 4.96 -26.41
CA GLY A 71 9.23 5.22 -24.98
C GLY A 71 10.62 5.52 -24.40
N TRP A 72 10.95 4.92 -23.28
CA TRP A 72 12.25 5.06 -22.60
C TRP A 72 13.40 4.26 -23.22
N ILE A 73 13.13 3.55 -24.32
CA ILE A 73 14.10 2.74 -25.05
C ILE A 73 14.38 3.36 -26.40
N GLU A 74 15.58 3.17 -26.90
CA GLU A 74 15.95 3.54 -28.27
C GLU A 74 15.10 2.74 -29.25
N THR A 75 14.39 3.45 -30.11
CA THR A 75 13.46 2.85 -31.08
C THR A 75 13.66 3.50 -32.43
N GLU A 76 13.91 2.70 -33.45
CA GLU A 76 14.05 3.15 -34.83
C GLU A 76 12.75 2.94 -35.58
N PHE A 77 12.42 3.83 -36.49
CA PHE A 77 11.27 3.74 -37.37
C PHE A 77 11.74 3.89 -38.82
N ASP A 78 11.21 3.05 -39.70
CA ASP A 78 11.51 3.10 -41.11
C ASP A 78 10.25 2.75 -41.93
N ASP A 79 10.27 3.05 -43.23
CA ASP A 79 9.24 2.71 -44.22
C ASP A 79 7.80 3.18 -43.83
N LEU A 80 7.66 4.35 -43.22
CA LEU A 80 6.33 4.88 -42.88
C LEU A 80 5.55 5.23 -44.16
N THR A 81 4.42 4.55 -44.36
CA THR A 81 3.51 4.82 -45.47
C THR A 81 2.11 5.14 -44.92
N VAL A 82 1.54 6.26 -45.35
CA VAL A 82 0.15 6.63 -45.02
C VAL A 82 -0.68 6.56 -46.31
N THR A 83 -1.72 5.72 -46.30
CA THR A 83 -2.58 5.51 -47.47
C THR A 83 -4.02 5.88 -47.07
N PRO A 84 -4.71 6.72 -47.87
CA PRO A 84 -6.12 7.01 -47.64
C PRO A 84 -6.98 5.74 -47.66
N MET A 85 -7.93 5.64 -46.76
CA MET A 85 -8.91 4.56 -46.68
C MET A 85 -10.31 5.12 -47.03
N ALA A 86 -11.11 4.35 -47.75
CA ALA A 86 -12.49 4.77 -48.04
C ALA A 86 -13.33 4.83 -46.76
N ASP A 87 -14.23 5.80 -46.64
CA ASP A 87 -15.02 6.06 -45.44
C ASP A 87 -15.90 4.87 -44.98
N ASP A 88 -16.18 3.94 -45.91
CA ASP A 88 -16.98 2.75 -45.64
C ASP A 88 -16.18 1.44 -45.71
N ALA A 89 -14.87 1.50 -45.80
CA ALA A 89 -13.99 0.33 -46.01
C ALA A 89 -14.17 -0.74 -44.92
N LEU A 90 -14.51 -0.38 -43.71
CA LEU A 90 -14.72 -1.30 -42.58
C LEU A 90 -16.19 -1.55 -42.22
N LYS A 91 -17.14 -0.97 -42.96
CA LYS A 91 -18.57 -1.02 -42.63
C LYS A 91 -19.12 -2.45 -42.54
N ASN A 92 -18.70 -3.34 -43.45
CA ASN A 92 -19.19 -4.72 -43.51
C ASN A 92 -18.17 -5.72 -42.93
N VAL A 93 -17.09 -5.25 -42.33
CA VAL A 93 -16.10 -6.13 -41.71
C VAL A 93 -16.52 -6.40 -40.28
N LYS A 94 -16.82 -7.66 -39.93
CA LYS A 94 -17.19 -8.06 -38.59
C LYS A 94 -16.06 -7.71 -37.60
N VAL A 95 -16.40 -7.13 -36.47
CA VAL A 95 -15.43 -6.85 -35.38
C VAL A 95 -14.87 -8.18 -34.88
N ALA A 96 -13.57 -8.29 -34.77
CA ALA A 96 -12.94 -9.52 -34.33
C ALA A 96 -13.28 -9.82 -32.85
N GLU A 97 -13.70 -11.04 -32.59
CA GLU A 97 -13.95 -11.53 -31.24
C GLU A 97 -12.70 -12.24 -30.73
N TYR A 98 -11.98 -11.62 -29.79
CA TYR A 98 -10.68 -12.12 -29.31
C TYR A 98 -10.73 -13.01 -28.08
N GLN A 99 -11.81 -12.95 -27.34
CA GLN A 99 -12.05 -13.84 -26.19
C GLN A 99 -13.54 -14.18 -26.12
N LYS A 100 -13.80 -15.43 -25.81
CA LYS A 100 -15.14 -15.84 -25.41
C LYS A 100 -15.41 -15.25 -24.03
N LYS A 101 -15.95 -14.03 -23.97
CA LYS A 101 -16.42 -13.48 -22.71
C LYS A 101 -17.44 -14.46 -22.14
N ALA A 102 -17.28 -14.83 -20.87
CA ALA A 102 -18.27 -15.64 -20.19
C ALA A 102 -19.66 -15.03 -20.40
N THR A 103 -20.62 -15.86 -20.75
CA THR A 103 -22.00 -15.40 -20.94
C THR A 103 -22.54 -14.86 -19.61
N PRO A 104 -23.52 -13.96 -19.62
CA PRO A 104 -24.18 -13.51 -18.38
C PRO A 104 -24.65 -14.69 -17.51
N THR A 105 -25.12 -15.76 -18.11
CA THR A 105 -25.56 -16.98 -17.39
C THR A 105 -24.38 -17.71 -16.71
N GLU A 106 -23.23 -17.81 -17.37
CA GLU A 106 -22.03 -18.43 -16.77
C GLU A 106 -21.51 -17.60 -15.59
N LYS A 107 -21.45 -16.26 -15.72
CA LYS A 107 -21.07 -15.36 -14.61
C LYS A 107 -22.05 -15.44 -13.46
N GLU A 108 -23.34 -15.53 -13.73
CA GLU A 108 -24.37 -15.67 -12.70
C GLU A 108 -24.27 -17.01 -11.95
N ASN A 109 -24.06 -18.11 -12.67
CA ASN A 109 -23.86 -19.43 -12.05
C ASN A 109 -22.60 -19.44 -11.18
N LYS A 110 -21.50 -18.85 -11.66
CA LYS A 110 -20.27 -18.70 -10.91
C LYS A 110 -20.50 -17.87 -9.63
N ARG A 111 -21.19 -16.74 -9.73
CA ARG A 111 -21.54 -15.91 -8.56
C ARG A 111 -22.29 -16.71 -7.49
N ARG A 112 -23.28 -17.48 -7.89
CA ARG A 112 -24.06 -18.34 -6.97
C ARG A 112 -23.18 -19.40 -6.29
N GLN A 113 -22.27 -20.02 -7.04
CA GLN A 113 -21.33 -21.01 -6.50
C GLN A 113 -20.36 -20.37 -5.50
N GLU A 114 -19.75 -19.24 -5.87
CA GLU A 114 -18.86 -18.49 -4.97
C GLU A 114 -19.59 -18.02 -3.73
N ARG A 115 -20.81 -17.49 -3.88
CA ARG A 115 -21.64 -17.06 -2.75
C ARG A 115 -22.00 -18.20 -1.82
N ALA A 116 -22.28 -19.40 -2.35
CA ALA A 116 -22.58 -20.58 -1.56
C ALA A 116 -21.37 -21.06 -0.72
N SER A 117 -20.14 -20.75 -1.13
CA SER A 117 -18.91 -21.08 -0.39
C SER A 117 -18.54 -20.05 0.69
N TYR A 118 -19.25 -18.92 0.73
CA TYR A 118 -18.98 -17.87 1.73
C TYR A 118 -19.31 -18.35 3.14
N THR A 119 -18.38 -18.15 4.05
CA THR A 119 -18.55 -18.40 5.48
C THR A 119 -18.26 -17.13 6.28
N SER A 120 -19.11 -16.83 7.26
CA SER A 120 -18.85 -15.73 8.19
C SER A 120 -17.64 -16.03 9.07
N ALA A 121 -16.91 -14.97 9.44
CA ALA A 121 -15.89 -15.10 10.46
C ALA A 121 -16.51 -15.46 11.81
N LYS A 122 -15.85 -16.32 12.57
CA LYS A 122 -16.36 -16.78 13.87
C LYS A 122 -15.23 -16.90 14.88
N LEU A 123 -15.42 -16.30 16.05
CA LEU A 123 -14.60 -16.52 17.22
C LEU A 123 -15.35 -17.44 18.18
N ALA A 124 -14.86 -18.65 18.39
CA ALA A 124 -15.51 -19.63 19.26
C ALA A 124 -15.32 -19.29 20.76
N ALA A 125 -14.12 -18.82 21.14
CA ALA A 125 -13.78 -18.42 22.50
C ALA A 125 -12.59 -17.47 22.50
N LEU A 126 -12.43 -16.69 23.58
CA LEU A 126 -11.21 -15.91 23.84
C LEU A 126 -10.06 -16.86 24.17
N THR A 127 -8.89 -16.65 23.58
CA THR A 127 -7.69 -17.50 23.73
C THR A 127 -6.68 -16.98 24.76
N GLY A 128 -7.01 -15.92 25.47
CA GLY A 128 -6.14 -15.29 26.48
C GLY A 128 -6.61 -13.90 26.85
N SER A 129 -5.73 -13.15 27.49
CA SER A 129 -5.98 -11.75 27.87
C SER A 129 -6.03 -10.82 26.65
N ARG A 130 -5.31 -11.17 25.58
CA ARG A 130 -5.37 -10.55 24.25
C ARG A 130 -5.68 -11.64 23.21
N THR A 131 -6.76 -11.48 22.49
CA THR A 131 -7.19 -12.40 21.44
C THR A 131 -7.28 -11.65 20.12
N ASP A 132 -6.50 -12.08 19.14
CA ASP A 132 -6.56 -11.59 17.77
C ASP A 132 -7.32 -12.58 16.89
N ILE A 133 -8.23 -12.08 16.07
CA ILE A 133 -8.90 -12.82 15.01
C ILE A 133 -8.64 -12.15 13.66
N THR A 134 -8.12 -12.91 12.71
CA THR A 134 -8.02 -12.42 11.33
C THR A 134 -9.40 -12.39 10.68
N LEU A 135 -9.65 -11.34 9.94
CA LEU A 135 -10.84 -11.20 9.09
C LEU A 135 -10.45 -11.28 7.60
N ASP A 136 -9.21 -11.67 7.30
CA ASP A 136 -8.77 -11.96 5.94
C ASP A 136 -9.58 -13.12 5.35
N GLY A 137 -9.66 -13.18 4.04
CA GLY A 137 -10.39 -14.21 3.32
C GLY A 137 -11.51 -13.67 2.46
N ASN A 138 -12.59 -14.42 2.29
CA ASN A 138 -13.69 -14.04 1.41
C ASN A 138 -14.65 -13.06 2.11
N TRP A 139 -14.82 -11.90 1.49
CA TRP A 139 -15.82 -10.91 1.87
C TRP A 139 -16.93 -10.85 0.81
N LEU A 140 -18.12 -10.50 1.20
CA LEU A 140 -19.19 -10.13 0.29
C LEU A 140 -18.85 -8.79 -0.34
N PHE A 141 -19.09 -8.65 -1.65
CA PHE A 141 -18.72 -7.48 -2.43
C PHE A 141 -19.86 -7.04 -3.34
N MET A 142 -20.13 -5.74 -3.39
CA MET A 142 -21.16 -5.18 -4.23
C MET A 142 -20.68 -3.89 -4.89
N PRO A 143 -20.57 -3.87 -6.23
CA PRO A 143 -20.20 -2.66 -6.96
C PRO A 143 -21.33 -1.63 -6.97
N ASP A 144 -20.98 -0.34 -7.04
CA ASP A 144 -21.89 0.81 -7.05
C ASP A 144 -22.96 0.73 -8.13
N TYR A 145 -22.59 0.32 -9.34
CA TYR A 145 -23.54 0.21 -10.45
C TYR A 145 -24.62 -0.90 -10.29
N GLN A 146 -24.50 -1.74 -9.26
CA GLN A 146 -25.51 -2.74 -8.90
C GLN A 146 -26.26 -2.37 -7.62
N LEU A 147 -25.65 -1.61 -6.72
CA LEU A 147 -26.28 -1.13 -5.48
C LEU A 147 -25.77 0.27 -5.12
N ASP A 148 -26.49 1.27 -5.56
CA ASP A 148 -26.25 2.68 -5.19
C ASP A 148 -27.25 3.12 -4.09
N ASN A 149 -27.27 2.39 -2.98
CA ASN A 149 -28.09 2.73 -1.83
C ASN A 149 -27.35 2.38 -0.53
N LYS A 150 -26.87 3.42 0.15
CA LYS A 150 -26.14 3.30 1.40
C LYS A 150 -26.93 2.55 2.47
N ASP A 151 -28.18 2.91 2.70
CA ASP A 151 -28.98 2.34 3.79
C ASP A 151 -29.18 0.83 3.60
N LYS A 152 -29.36 0.40 2.35
CA LYS A 152 -29.38 -1.03 2.03
C LYS A 152 -28.02 -1.69 2.23
N ALA A 153 -26.93 -1.04 1.80
CA ALA A 153 -25.59 -1.61 1.89
C ALA A 153 -25.15 -1.85 3.35
N VAL A 154 -25.49 -0.94 4.27
CA VAL A 154 -25.05 -1.01 5.68
C VAL A 154 -26.04 -1.77 6.58
N SER A 155 -27.28 -1.98 6.15
CA SER A 155 -28.32 -2.61 6.98
C SER A 155 -28.06 -4.09 7.23
N VAL A 156 -28.16 -4.51 8.48
CA VAL A 156 -28.09 -5.93 8.89
C VAL A 156 -29.29 -6.75 8.39
N GLN A 157 -30.37 -6.10 7.94
CA GLN A 157 -31.57 -6.73 7.43
C GLN A 157 -31.54 -6.97 5.92
N THR A 158 -30.60 -6.37 5.20
CA THR A 158 -30.52 -6.52 3.75
C THR A 158 -30.09 -7.93 3.39
N ASN A 159 -30.86 -8.55 2.49
CA ASN A 159 -30.50 -9.83 1.89
C ASN A 159 -29.23 -9.66 1.04
N ASP A 160 -28.24 -10.46 1.31
CA ASP A 160 -26.93 -10.40 0.64
C ASP A 160 -26.64 -11.65 -0.22
N GLN A 161 -27.67 -12.41 -0.61
CA GLN A 161 -27.51 -13.60 -1.46
C GLN A 161 -27.00 -13.29 -2.86
N ASP A 162 -27.28 -12.07 -3.36
CA ASP A 162 -26.88 -11.63 -4.69
C ASP A 162 -25.53 -10.90 -4.70
N TRP A 163 -24.84 -10.87 -3.57
CA TRP A 163 -23.51 -10.25 -3.49
C TRP A 163 -22.46 -11.15 -4.12
N HIS A 164 -21.45 -10.52 -4.70
CA HIS A 164 -20.24 -11.18 -5.20
C HIS A 164 -19.31 -11.55 -4.06
N ILE A 165 -18.27 -12.29 -4.37
CA ILE A 165 -17.17 -12.59 -3.44
C ILE A 165 -15.92 -11.84 -3.87
N MET A 166 -15.22 -11.24 -2.90
CA MET A 166 -13.93 -10.61 -3.05
C MET A 166 -12.99 -11.11 -1.95
N SER A 167 -11.82 -11.56 -2.33
CA SER A 167 -10.78 -11.90 -1.36
C SER A 167 -10.19 -10.64 -0.73
N VAL A 168 -9.97 -10.66 0.58
CA VAL A 168 -9.29 -9.63 1.36
C VAL A 168 -8.11 -10.29 2.06
N PRO A 169 -6.90 -9.72 2.01
CA PRO A 169 -6.54 -8.47 1.38
C PRO A 169 -6.37 -8.59 -0.15
N ASN A 170 -6.90 -7.65 -0.91
CA ASN A 170 -6.69 -7.55 -2.35
C ASN A 170 -7.20 -6.22 -2.94
N PHE A 171 -6.71 -5.87 -4.13
CA PHE A 171 -7.34 -4.86 -4.97
C PHE A 171 -8.37 -5.52 -5.89
N TRP A 172 -9.48 -4.84 -6.19
CA TRP A 172 -10.39 -5.33 -7.25
C TRP A 172 -9.95 -4.93 -8.66
N THR A 173 -8.94 -4.05 -8.77
CA THR A 173 -8.30 -3.68 -10.03
C THR A 173 -7.03 -4.51 -10.24
N PRO A 174 -6.56 -4.70 -11.46
CA PRO A 174 -5.25 -5.30 -11.70
C PRO A 174 -4.16 -4.48 -11.03
N ILE A 175 -3.22 -5.16 -10.37
CA ILE A 175 -2.01 -4.50 -9.89
C ILE A 175 -1.18 -4.12 -11.11
N ARG A 176 -0.91 -2.82 -11.23
CA ARG A 176 -0.08 -2.26 -12.29
C ARG A 176 0.98 -1.39 -11.65
N ILE A 177 2.22 -1.62 -12.01
CA ILE A 177 3.33 -0.72 -11.67
C ILE A 177 3.93 -0.19 -12.96
N TRP A 178 4.57 0.97 -12.91
CA TRP A 178 5.11 1.62 -14.10
C TRP A 178 6.16 0.78 -14.86
N LEU A 179 6.81 -0.19 -14.18
CA LEU A 179 7.74 -1.14 -14.79
C LEU A 179 7.06 -2.30 -15.55
N HIS A 180 5.73 -2.40 -15.52
CA HIS A 180 5.02 -3.41 -16.28
C HIS A 180 5.13 -3.11 -17.77
N GLY A 181 5.58 -4.10 -18.55
CA GLY A 181 5.75 -3.98 -20.00
C GLY A 181 7.08 -3.35 -20.43
N GLU A 182 7.94 -2.94 -19.51
CA GLU A 182 9.30 -2.54 -19.85
C GLU A 182 10.22 -3.75 -19.79
N THR A 183 10.66 -4.22 -20.93
CA THR A 183 11.75 -5.19 -21.03
C THR A 183 13.05 -4.45 -20.82
N MET A 184 13.62 -4.56 -19.62
CA MET A 184 15.01 -4.11 -19.42
C MET A 184 15.93 -4.99 -20.24
N PRO A 185 16.74 -4.44 -21.17
CA PRO A 185 17.70 -5.24 -21.90
C PRO A 185 18.63 -5.95 -20.93
N SER A 186 18.69 -7.26 -21.00
CA SER A 186 19.70 -8.01 -20.25
C SER A 186 21.09 -7.65 -20.79
N PRO A 187 22.06 -7.32 -19.94
CA PRO A 187 23.45 -7.11 -20.37
C PRO A 187 24.04 -8.28 -21.15
N THR A 188 23.42 -9.46 -21.05
CA THR A 188 23.87 -10.69 -21.73
C THR A 188 23.09 -11.00 -23.00
N GLY A 189 22.15 -10.12 -23.42
CA GLY A 189 21.32 -10.33 -24.62
C GLY A 189 20.26 -11.43 -24.49
N ALA A 190 20.28 -12.25 -23.44
CA ALA A 190 19.20 -13.20 -23.17
C ALA A 190 18.12 -12.48 -22.35
N GLN A 191 16.98 -12.21 -22.96
CA GLN A 191 15.81 -11.67 -22.27
C GLN A 191 15.17 -12.78 -21.43
N PRO A 192 15.15 -12.73 -20.09
CA PRO A 192 14.20 -13.51 -19.35
C PRO A 192 12.80 -13.03 -19.78
N LYS A 193 11.87 -13.93 -20.04
CA LYS A 193 10.45 -13.58 -20.21
C LYS A 193 10.10 -12.63 -19.07
N GLY A 194 9.62 -11.42 -19.39
CA GLY A 194 9.42 -10.36 -18.43
C GLY A 194 8.52 -10.82 -17.29
N VAL A 195 9.07 -10.94 -16.11
CA VAL A 195 8.33 -11.31 -14.89
C VAL A 195 7.18 -10.32 -14.68
N SER A 196 7.41 -9.03 -14.99
CA SER A 196 6.40 -7.98 -14.93
C SER A 196 5.21 -8.21 -15.85
N ASP A 197 5.45 -8.62 -17.11
CA ASP A 197 4.36 -8.88 -18.08
C ASP A 197 3.53 -10.09 -17.66
N THR A 198 4.19 -11.12 -17.13
CA THR A 198 3.50 -12.30 -16.62
C THR A 198 2.61 -11.94 -15.42
N TYR A 199 3.09 -11.14 -14.49
CA TYR A 199 2.30 -10.69 -13.33
C TYR A 199 1.14 -9.81 -13.78
N TYR A 200 1.36 -8.85 -14.65
CA TYR A 200 0.29 -7.99 -15.14
C TYR A 200 -0.79 -8.78 -15.89
N GLN A 201 -0.41 -9.76 -16.70
CA GLN A 201 -1.36 -10.63 -17.37
C GLN A 201 -2.15 -11.48 -16.36
N GLN A 202 -1.49 -12.07 -15.36
CA GLN A 202 -2.15 -12.82 -14.29
C GLN A 202 -3.14 -11.96 -13.52
N GLU A 203 -2.77 -10.72 -13.18
CA GLU A 203 -3.64 -9.77 -12.51
C GLU A 203 -4.85 -9.37 -13.36
N THR A 204 -4.62 -9.14 -14.65
CA THR A 204 -5.70 -8.87 -15.60
C THR A 204 -6.65 -10.06 -15.72
N ASP A 205 -6.11 -11.27 -15.87
CA ASP A 205 -6.90 -12.50 -15.95
C ASP A 205 -7.69 -12.75 -14.66
N ARG A 206 -7.07 -12.46 -13.51
CA ARG A 206 -7.76 -12.52 -12.20
C ARG A 206 -8.97 -11.59 -12.17
N CYS A 207 -8.82 -10.35 -12.61
CA CYS A 207 -9.90 -9.36 -12.61
C CYS A 207 -10.96 -9.65 -13.68
N GLU A 208 -10.59 -10.16 -14.85
CA GLU A 208 -11.55 -10.62 -15.88
C GLU A 208 -12.39 -11.80 -15.40
N ASN A 209 -11.84 -12.62 -14.50
CA ASN A 209 -12.53 -13.75 -13.90
C ASN A 209 -13.53 -13.38 -12.80
N TYR A 210 -13.63 -12.10 -12.40
CA TYR A 210 -14.67 -11.68 -11.48
C TYR A 210 -16.08 -11.86 -12.05
N THR A 211 -17.02 -12.06 -11.18
CA THR A 211 -18.44 -12.19 -11.53
C THR A 211 -19.12 -10.84 -11.80
N PHE A 212 -18.38 -9.76 -11.65
CA PHE A 212 -18.77 -8.37 -11.96
C PHE A 212 -17.76 -7.74 -12.92
N ASP A 213 -18.10 -6.58 -13.47
CA ASP A 213 -17.19 -5.81 -14.34
C ASP A 213 -16.41 -4.80 -13.51
N TYR A 214 -15.15 -5.14 -13.18
CA TYR A 214 -14.29 -4.33 -12.33
C TYR A 214 -13.98 -2.94 -12.89
N ARG A 215 -14.03 -2.78 -14.23
CA ARG A 215 -13.74 -1.49 -14.90
C ARG A 215 -14.80 -0.43 -14.61
N ARG A 216 -16.03 -0.87 -14.35
CA ARG A 216 -17.18 0.01 -14.10
C ARG A 216 -17.28 0.46 -12.65
N VAL A 217 -16.51 -0.15 -11.74
CA VAL A 217 -16.63 0.11 -10.30
C VAL A 217 -15.96 1.43 -9.95
N LYS A 218 -16.75 2.42 -9.53
CA LYS A 218 -16.28 3.69 -8.96
C LYS A 218 -16.05 3.56 -7.46
N TYR A 219 -16.98 2.93 -6.77
CA TYR A 219 -16.86 2.51 -5.38
C TYR A 219 -17.53 1.16 -5.18
N ALA A 220 -17.15 0.49 -4.11
CA ALA A 220 -17.74 -0.80 -3.78
C ALA A 220 -18.04 -0.91 -2.29
N TRP A 221 -19.04 -1.72 -1.99
CA TRP A 221 -19.38 -2.11 -0.65
C TRP A 221 -18.81 -3.49 -0.36
N TYR A 222 -18.07 -3.62 0.74
CA TYR A 222 -17.63 -4.87 1.31
C TYR A 222 -18.49 -5.20 2.54
N ARG A 223 -18.80 -6.47 2.77
CA ARG A 223 -19.48 -6.93 3.99
C ARG A 223 -18.81 -8.17 4.54
N GLN A 224 -18.60 -8.20 5.85
CA GLN A 224 -18.12 -9.36 6.57
C GLN A 224 -19.00 -9.60 7.79
N TRP A 225 -19.61 -10.77 7.83
CA TRP A 225 -20.34 -11.22 9.00
C TRP A 225 -19.36 -11.80 10.00
N LEU A 226 -19.54 -11.45 11.28
CA LEU A 226 -18.69 -11.87 12.38
C LEU A 226 -19.55 -12.34 13.55
N GLU A 227 -19.30 -13.56 14.02
CA GLU A 227 -19.94 -14.12 15.21
C GLU A 227 -18.97 -14.09 16.41
N LEU A 228 -19.40 -13.45 17.49
CA LEU A 228 -18.60 -13.27 18.70
C LEU A 228 -19.21 -14.03 19.89
N PRO A 229 -18.41 -14.64 20.78
CA PRO A 229 -18.88 -15.35 21.96
C PRO A 229 -19.45 -14.39 23.02
N ALA A 230 -20.22 -14.92 23.96
CA ALA A 230 -20.87 -14.11 25.02
C ALA A 230 -19.87 -13.35 25.93
N ASN A 231 -18.68 -13.92 26.13
CA ASN A 231 -17.68 -13.36 27.05
C ASN A 231 -16.86 -12.17 26.48
N VAL A 232 -17.24 -11.63 25.30
CA VAL A 232 -16.70 -10.36 24.80
C VAL A 232 -17.40 -9.14 25.40
N GLU A 233 -18.52 -9.33 26.11
CA GLU A 233 -19.22 -8.23 26.77
C GLU A 233 -18.29 -7.52 27.79
N GLY A 234 -18.22 -6.18 27.69
CA GLY A 234 -17.36 -5.35 28.53
C GLY A 234 -15.86 -5.39 28.18
N LYS A 235 -15.48 -6.08 27.12
CA LYS A 235 -14.10 -6.07 26.59
C LYS A 235 -13.86 -4.87 25.68
N ASN A 236 -12.58 -4.47 25.55
CA ASN A 236 -12.17 -3.56 24.49
C ASN A 236 -12.03 -4.35 23.18
N MET A 237 -12.58 -3.82 22.11
CA MET A 237 -12.57 -4.44 20.77
C MET A 237 -12.06 -3.44 19.75
N THR A 238 -10.86 -3.65 19.23
CA THR A 238 -10.23 -2.80 18.21
C THR A 238 -10.21 -3.51 16.87
N LEU A 239 -10.97 -2.99 15.90
CA LEU A 239 -10.94 -3.45 14.52
C LEU A 239 -9.84 -2.67 13.78
N THR A 240 -8.88 -3.38 13.19
CA THR A 240 -7.74 -2.80 12.50
C THR A 240 -7.73 -3.21 11.04
N PHE A 241 -7.68 -2.23 10.14
CA PHE A 241 -7.35 -2.41 8.73
C PHE A 241 -5.91 -1.92 8.53
N ASP A 242 -5.03 -2.79 8.10
CA ASP A 242 -3.62 -2.43 7.90
C ASP A 242 -3.44 -1.38 6.79
N ALA A 243 -4.27 -1.41 5.76
CA ALA A 243 -4.46 -0.33 4.79
C ALA A 243 -5.66 -0.57 3.87
N VAL A 244 -6.31 0.51 3.44
CA VAL A 244 -7.40 0.53 2.45
C VAL A 244 -7.12 1.63 1.43
N SER A 245 -7.29 1.38 0.15
CA SER A 245 -7.05 2.35 -0.91
C SER A 245 -8.35 2.78 -1.59
N LYS A 246 -8.71 4.06 -1.69
CA LYS A 246 -8.06 5.24 -1.09
C LYS A 246 -8.96 5.94 -0.07
N ILE A 247 -10.27 5.84 -0.22
CA ILE A 247 -11.26 6.38 0.72
C ILE A 247 -12.04 5.22 1.29
N ALA A 248 -12.05 5.10 2.61
CA ALA A 248 -12.83 4.11 3.32
C ALA A 248 -13.87 4.77 4.23
N GLU A 249 -15.09 4.28 4.20
CA GLU A 249 -16.10 4.51 5.23
C GLU A 249 -16.41 3.16 5.89
N ILE A 250 -16.15 3.04 7.19
CA ILE A 250 -16.30 1.78 7.92
C ILE A 250 -17.51 1.86 8.83
N TYR A 251 -18.40 0.89 8.67
CA TYR A 251 -19.63 0.76 9.44
C TYR A 251 -19.62 -0.53 10.25
N ILE A 252 -20.15 -0.48 11.46
CA ILE A 252 -20.38 -1.64 12.32
C ILE A 252 -21.85 -1.67 12.66
N ASN A 253 -22.54 -2.77 12.34
CA ASN A 253 -23.97 -2.97 12.58
C ASN A 253 -24.84 -1.81 12.06
N GLY A 254 -24.46 -1.24 10.90
CA GLY A 254 -25.17 -0.12 10.26
C GLY A 254 -24.76 1.27 10.72
N THR A 255 -23.95 1.39 11.77
CA THR A 255 -23.47 2.67 12.30
C THR A 255 -22.10 3.01 11.72
N LEU A 256 -21.94 4.24 11.19
CA LEU A 256 -20.63 4.74 10.74
C LEU A 256 -19.69 4.84 11.95
N ALA A 257 -18.61 4.07 11.92
CA ALA A 257 -17.61 4.06 12.96
C ALA A 257 -16.46 5.03 12.67
N THR A 258 -15.98 5.08 11.43
CA THR A 258 -14.93 6.01 11.00
C THR A 258 -14.90 6.17 9.48
N SER A 259 -14.19 7.20 9.03
CA SER A 259 -13.79 7.37 7.63
C SER A 259 -12.29 7.64 7.55
N HIS A 260 -11.68 7.25 6.44
CA HIS A 260 -10.25 7.39 6.20
C HIS A 260 -9.97 7.82 4.77
N LEU A 261 -8.93 8.62 4.61
CA LEU A 261 -8.42 9.09 3.34
C LEU A 261 -6.91 8.86 3.30
N GLY A 262 -6.47 8.02 2.38
CA GLY A 262 -5.08 7.60 2.22
C GLY A 262 -4.99 6.19 1.67
N MET A 263 -3.78 5.69 1.48
CA MET A 263 -3.56 4.37 0.88
C MET A 263 -2.72 3.43 1.76
N PHE A 264 -1.83 3.97 2.59
CA PHE A 264 -0.81 3.19 3.30
C PHE A 264 -1.01 3.20 4.83
N GLY A 265 -1.80 4.14 5.33
CA GLY A 265 -2.02 4.29 6.76
C GLY A 265 -2.90 3.21 7.35
N GLU A 266 -2.57 2.78 8.57
CA GLU A 266 -3.40 1.88 9.36
C GLU A 266 -4.66 2.59 9.86
N ILE A 267 -5.80 1.91 9.79
CA ILE A 267 -7.07 2.40 10.29
C ILE A 267 -7.46 1.57 11.51
N GLN A 268 -7.51 2.20 12.67
CA GLN A 268 -7.99 1.58 13.90
C GLN A 268 -9.38 2.10 14.25
N VAL A 269 -10.29 1.19 14.53
CA VAL A 269 -11.68 1.49 14.88
C VAL A 269 -11.98 0.94 16.27
N ASP A 270 -12.38 1.77 17.19
CA ASP A 270 -12.93 1.31 18.48
C ASP A 270 -14.34 0.73 18.24
N GLY A 271 -14.41 -0.59 18.21
CA GLY A 271 -15.63 -1.36 18.05
C GLY A 271 -16.34 -1.68 19.36
N SER A 272 -15.79 -1.30 20.52
CA SER A 272 -16.25 -1.76 21.85
C SER A 272 -17.71 -1.45 22.16
N ARG A 273 -18.24 -0.35 21.60
CA ARG A 273 -19.64 0.06 21.78
C ARG A 273 -20.57 -0.41 20.64
N LEU A 274 -20.02 -0.85 19.53
CA LEU A 274 -20.76 -1.19 18.31
C LEU A 274 -20.85 -2.69 18.08
N LEU A 275 -19.79 -3.43 18.43
CA LEU A 275 -19.75 -4.89 18.40
C LEU A 275 -20.43 -5.46 19.66
N LYS A 276 -21.09 -6.58 19.50
CA LYS A 276 -21.85 -7.25 20.59
C LYS A 276 -21.67 -8.76 20.51
N PRO A 277 -21.96 -9.50 21.59
CA PRO A 277 -22.07 -10.96 21.53
C PRO A 277 -23.03 -11.40 20.42
N GLY A 278 -22.73 -12.52 19.76
CA GLY A 278 -23.50 -13.04 18.66
C GLY A 278 -23.12 -12.43 17.32
N LYS A 279 -24.09 -12.29 16.42
CA LYS A 279 -23.88 -11.91 15.03
C LYS A 279 -23.70 -10.40 14.85
N ASN A 280 -22.64 -10.01 14.18
CA ASN A 280 -22.28 -8.63 13.82
C ASN A 280 -22.04 -8.51 12.31
N LEU A 281 -22.22 -7.31 11.78
CA LEU A 281 -21.92 -6.97 10.42
C LEU A 281 -20.90 -5.84 10.37
N ILE A 282 -19.76 -6.07 9.72
CA ILE A 282 -18.79 -5.04 9.35
C ILE A 282 -19.06 -4.72 7.88
N THR A 283 -19.30 -3.45 7.56
CA THR A 283 -19.47 -2.97 6.19
C THR A 283 -18.43 -1.89 5.90
N VAL A 284 -17.79 -1.99 4.74
CA VAL A 284 -16.79 -0.99 4.30
C VAL A 284 -17.17 -0.51 2.92
N LYS A 285 -17.35 0.81 2.77
CA LYS A 285 -17.40 1.45 1.46
C LYS A 285 -15.99 1.86 1.09
N VAL A 286 -15.51 1.38 -0.04
CA VAL A 286 -14.22 1.78 -0.58
C VAL A 286 -14.46 2.55 -1.87
N THR A 287 -13.97 3.80 -1.94
CA THR A 287 -14.14 4.66 -3.12
C THR A 287 -12.82 4.76 -3.86
N ARG A 288 -12.85 4.40 -5.14
CA ARG A 288 -11.78 4.54 -6.10
C ARG A 288 -11.82 5.89 -6.80
N LYS A 289 -13.01 6.27 -7.25
CA LYS A 289 -13.28 7.50 -8.00
C LYS A 289 -14.47 8.24 -7.41
N MET A 290 -14.43 9.56 -7.47
CA MET A 290 -15.60 10.38 -7.18
C MET A 290 -16.43 10.59 -8.45
N ASP A 291 -17.73 10.85 -8.29
CA ASP A 291 -18.60 11.20 -9.41
C ASP A 291 -18.12 12.50 -10.08
N GLY A 292 -18.02 12.47 -11.42
CA GLY A 292 -17.54 13.59 -12.22
C GLY A 292 -16.03 13.56 -12.52
N SER A 293 -15.27 12.58 -12.01
CA SER A 293 -13.85 12.46 -12.36
C SER A 293 -13.68 12.03 -13.82
N ALA A 294 -13.08 12.89 -14.62
CA ALA A 294 -12.63 12.54 -15.97
C ALA A 294 -11.32 11.76 -15.87
N SER A 295 -11.26 10.63 -16.55
CA SER A 295 -10.09 9.81 -16.88
C SER A 295 -9.58 8.78 -15.87
N GLU A 296 -9.30 7.61 -16.44
CA GLU A 296 -8.83 6.39 -15.80
C GLU A 296 -7.30 6.27 -15.72
N SER A 297 -6.56 7.27 -16.16
CA SER A 297 -5.11 7.15 -16.29
C SER A 297 -4.37 8.39 -15.79
N ALA A 298 -3.98 8.38 -14.54
CA ALA A 298 -2.77 9.10 -14.18
C ALA A 298 -1.85 8.11 -13.48
N ASN A 299 -0.82 7.64 -14.14
CA ASN A 299 0.28 6.99 -13.46
C ASN A 299 1.13 8.07 -12.77
N ALA A 300 1.98 7.69 -11.82
CA ALA A 300 2.83 8.63 -11.10
C ALA A 300 3.71 9.49 -12.04
N ILE A 301 4.01 8.98 -13.23
CA ILE A 301 4.78 9.68 -14.26
C ILE A 301 3.94 10.74 -14.98
N ASP A 302 2.69 10.44 -15.31
CA ASP A 302 1.79 11.43 -15.93
C ASP A 302 1.51 12.58 -14.96
N PHE A 303 1.40 12.29 -13.67
CA PHE A 303 1.32 13.30 -12.63
C PHE A 303 2.60 14.16 -12.58
N PHE A 304 3.77 13.52 -12.63
CA PHE A 304 5.05 14.21 -12.66
C PHE A 304 5.15 15.19 -13.85
N TYR A 305 4.77 14.75 -15.04
CA TYR A 305 4.82 15.60 -16.23
C TYR A 305 3.72 16.66 -16.28
N SER A 306 2.52 16.39 -15.79
CA SER A 306 1.46 17.40 -15.71
C SER A 306 1.78 18.49 -14.70
N SER A 307 2.29 18.12 -13.52
CA SER A 307 2.70 19.08 -12.50
C SER A 307 3.89 19.96 -12.94
N VAL A 308 4.81 19.40 -13.73
CA VAL A 308 5.93 20.16 -14.31
C VAL A 308 5.44 21.13 -15.40
N ARG A 309 4.49 20.73 -16.24
CA ARG A 309 3.93 21.61 -17.30
C ARG A 309 3.05 22.73 -16.73
N GLU A 310 2.29 22.46 -15.68
CA GLU A 310 1.46 23.48 -15.03
C GLU A 310 2.31 24.52 -14.27
N SER A 311 3.49 24.14 -13.79
CA SER A 311 4.42 25.06 -13.12
C SER A 311 5.08 26.07 -14.08
N GLU A 312 5.09 25.80 -15.38
CA GLU A 312 5.57 26.73 -16.39
C GLU A 312 4.57 27.87 -16.69
N GLN A 313 3.32 27.77 -16.20
CA GLN A 313 2.32 28.84 -16.27
C GLN A 313 2.30 29.59 -14.95
N GLU A 314 2.99 30.71 -14.89
CA GLU A 314 3.25 31.52 -13.68
C GLU A 314 2.03 32.02 -12.89
N ASP A 315 0.82 31.88 -13.37
CA ASP A 315 -0.40 32.52 -12.79
C ASP A 315 -1.60 31.59 -12.54
N ALA A 316 -1.46 30.27 -12.72
CA ALA A 316 -2.58 29.38 -12.45
C ALA A 316 -2.78 29.19 -10.94
N LYS A 317 -3.74 29.88 -10.36
CA LYS A 317 -4.39 29.46 -9.12
C LYS A 317 -5.07 28.13 -9.43
N VAL A 318 -4.42 27.04 -9.08
CA VAL A 318 -5.01 25.70 -9.19
C VAL A 318 -6.15 25.64 -8.16
N GLU A 319 -7.37 25.82 -8.60
CA GLU A 319 -8.53 25.36 -7.85
C GLU A 319 -8.41 23.83 -7.81
N VAL A 320 -7.93 23.31 -6.68
CA VAL A 320 -7.86 21.87 -6.46
C VAL A 320 -9.29 21.35 -6.37
N ASN A 321 -9.81 20.81 -7.46
CA ASN A 321 -11.07 20.11 -7.38
C ASN A 321 -10.90 18.80 -6.55
N LYS A 322 -11.98 18.24 -6.03
CA LYS A 322 -11.92 17.02 -5.19
C LYS A 322 -11.33 15.83 -5.93
N ASP A 323 -11.46 15.79 -7.23
CA ASP A 323 -10.95 14.70 -8.08
C ASP A 323 -9.45 14.79 -8.28
N ALA A 324 -8.90 16.00 -8.41
CA ALA A 324 -7.46 16.23 -8.38
C ALA A 324 -6.87 15.74 -7.04
N LEU A 325 -7.52 16.04 -5.91
CA LEU A 325 -7.08 15.57 -4.60
C LEU A 325 -6.95 14.04 -4.53
N LEU A 326 -7.90 13.28 -5.09
CA LEU A 326 -7.84 11.82 -5.10
C LEU A 326 -6.70 11.26 -5.95
N LYS A 327 -6.41 11.89 -7.08
CA LYS A 327 -5.28 11.52 -7.93
C LYS A 327 -3.94 11.78 -7.25
N GLU A 328 -3.88 12.86 -6.50
CA GLU A 328 -2.66 13.30 -5.82
C GLU A 328 -2.39 12.55 -4.50
N ILE A 329 -3.34 11.77 -3.96
CA ILE A 329 -3.07 10.92 -2.80
C ILE A 329 -1.95 9.95 -3.15
N PRO A 330 -0.87 9.95 -2.35
CA PRO A 330 0.30 9.13 -2.62
C PRO A 330 -0.07 7.67 -2.86
N HIS A 331 0.39 7.11 -3.96
CA HIS A 331 0.15 5.72 -4.34
C HIS A 331 1.44 4.95 -4.67
N GLY A 332 2.61 5.56 -4.44
CA GLY A 332 3.90 4.95 -4.72
C GLY A 332 4.03 4.59 -6.21
N PHE A 333 4.56 3.40 -6.49
CA PHE A 333 4.69 2.90 -7.87
C PHE A 333 3.44 2.24 -8.43
N TYR A 334 2.34 2.22 -7.70
CA TYR A 334 1.10 1.70 -8.26
C TYR A 334 0.59 2.65 -9.35
N GLY A 335 0.64 2.17 -10.60
CA GLY A 335 -0.05 2.83 -11.70
C GLY A 335 -1.52 2.47 -11.67
N ASP A 336 -2.34 3.21 -12.39
CA ASP A 336 -3.81 3.15 -12.36
C ASP A 336 -4.35 3.18 -10.91
N GLU A 337 -5.45 3.74 -10.63
CA GLU A 337 -5.92 3.90 -9.27
C GLU A 337 -6.25 2.55 -8.59
N PRO A 338 -5.31 1.95 -7.82
CA PRO A 338 -5.57 0.69 -7.16
C PRO A 338 -6.63 0.91 -6.08
N ALA A 339 -7.62 0.03 -6.01
CA ALA A 339 -8.68 0.18 -5.05
C ALA A 339 -9.06 -1.15 -4.39
N GLY A 340 -9.24 -1.12 -3.08
CA GLY A 340 -9.60 -2.27 -2.29
C GLY A 340 -9.17 -2.21 -0.83
N ILE A 341 -9.63 -3.17 -0.06
CA ILE A 341 -9.03 -3.52 1.23
C ILE A 341 -7.80 -4.38 0.89
N TRP A 342 -6.64 -3.74 0.75
CA TRP A 342 -5.49 -4.39 0.12
C TRP A 342 -4.44 -4.91 1.12
N GLN A 343 -4.61 -4.59 2.40
CA GLN A 343 -3.80 -5.11 3.49
C GLN A 343 -4.68 -5.84 4.51
N PRO A 344 -4.10 -6.68 5.38
CA PRO A 344 -4.83 -7.49 6.34
C PRO A 344 -5.84 -6.73 7.21
N VAL A 345 -6.89 -7.44 7.59
CA VAL A 345 -7.90 -6.97 8.55
C VAL A 345 -7.94 -7.89 9.75
N LYS A 346 -7.94 -7.31 10.96
CA LYS A 346 -8.03 -8.08 12.20
C LYS A 346 -8.92 -7.40 13.24
N LEU A 347 -9.48 -8.20 14.12
CA LEU A 347 -10.10 -7.73 15.36
C LEU A 347 -9.25 -8.17 16.54
N THR A 348 -8.86 -7.24 17.39
CA THR A 348 -8.16 -7.48 18.65
C THR A 348 -9.12 -7.26 19.82
N ILE A 349 -9.22 -8.24 20.71
CA ILE A 349 -10.09 -8.21 21.90
C ILE A 349 -9.21 -8.30 23.14
N THR A 350 -9.36 -7.33 24.04
CA THR A 350 -8.59 -7.25 25.29
C THR A 350 -9.48 -6.91 26.47
N ASP A 351 -8.91 -6.91 27.68
CA ASP A 351 -9.51 -6.18 28.81
C ASP A 351 -9.59 -4.68 28.45
N PRO A 352 -10.48 -3.91 29.07
CA PRO A 352 -10.49 -2.45 28.89
C PRO A 352 -9.17 -1.76 29.24
N VAL A 353 -8.37 -2.33 30.13
CA VAL A 353 -7.01 -1.85 30.39
C VAL A 353 -6.01 -2.66 29.57
N LYS A 354 -5.31 -2.00 28.66
CA LYS A 354 -4.39 -2.66 27.74
C LYS A 354 -3.10 -1.87 27.52
N VAL A 355 -2.12 -2.56 26.96
CA VAL A 355 -0.97 -1.95 26.31
C VAL A 355 -1.41 -1.45 24.94
N GLU A 356 -1.37 -0.14 24.75
CA GLU A 356 -1.78 0.49 23.49
C GLU A 356 -0.66 0.50 22.46
N ASP A 357 0.57 0.79 22.91
CA ASP A 357 1.74 0.90 22.06
C ASP A 357 3.02 0.64 22.85
N VAL A 358 4.04 0.14 22.19
CA VAL A 358 5.37 -0.05 22.77
C VAL A 358 6.44 0.45 21.82
N PHE A 359 7.40 1.19 22.35
CA PHE A 359 8.63 1.48 21.65
C PHE A 359 9.81 0.84 22.36
N ILE A 360 10.48 -0.08 21.68
CA ILE A 360 11.67 -0.78 22.14
C ILE A 360 12.90 -0.03 21.62
N LYS A 361 13.69 0.53 22.53
CA LYS A 361 14.94 1.26 22.22
C LYS A 361 16.13 0.41 22.67
N PRO A 362 16.63 -0.52 21.81
CA PRO A 362 17.67 -1.45 22.21
C PRO A 362 19.03 -0.77 22.32
N THR A 363 19.84 -1.32 23.22
CA THR A 363 21.29 -1.09 23.33
C THR A 363 22.02 -2.41 23.10
N LEU A 364 23.34 -2.43 23.24
CA LEU A 364 24.12 -3.67 23.11
C LEU A 364 23.94 -4.67 24.26
N ASN A 365 23.47 -4.19 25.41
CA ASN A 365 23.33 -4.98 26.63
C ASN A 365 22.00 -4.74 27.37
N GLY A 366 20.98 -4.27 26.69
CA GLY A 366 19.67 -3.98 27.29
C GLY A 366 18.74 -3.23 26.36
N ALA A 367 17.67 -2.69 26.91
CA ALA A 367 16.75 -1.83 26.20
C ALA A 367 16.03 -0.86 27.13
N THR A 368 15.71 0.32 26.63
CA THR A 368 14.73 1.23 27.24
C THR A 368 13.39 1.05 26.53
N PHE A 369 12.32 1.00 27.28
CA PHE A 369 10.97 0.78 26.79
C PHE A 369 10.13 2.01 27.09
N ASP A 370 9.42 2.53 26.08
CA ASP A 370 8.28 3.43 26.27
C ASP A 370 7.02 2.58 26.06
N VAL A 371 6.24 2.39 27.09
CA VAL A 371 5.02 1.57 27.08
C VAL A 371 3.82 2.48 27.29
N THR A 372 3.01 2.66 26.27
CA THR A 372 1.77 3.42 26.37
C THR A 372 0.65 2.49 26.85
N LEU A 373 0.07 2.86 27.97
CA LEU A 373 -1.00 2.15 28.66
C LEU A 373 -2.30 2.95 28.54
N LYS A 374 -3.41 2.27 28.26
CA LYS A 374 -4.72 2.91 28.16
C LYS A 374 -5.77 2.14 28.96
N ASN A 375 -6.61 2.89 29.67
CA ASN A 375 -7.81 2.36 30.30
C ASN A 375 -9.05 2.85 29.55
N HIS A 376 -9.61 2.03 28.67
CA HIS A 376 -10.86 2.31 27.95
C HIS A 376 -12.11 2.08 28.81
N GLY A 377 -11.93 1.61 30.05
CA GLY A 377 -13.04 1.34 30.97
C GLY A 377 -13.50 2.59 31.74
N SER A 378 -14.67 2.48 32.36
CA SER A 378 -15.30 3.57 33.12
C SER A 378 -14.84 3.66 34.57
N LYS A 379 -13.95 2.77 35.03
CA LYS A 379 -13.48 2.72 36.42
C LYS A 379 -11.96 2.72 36.49
N LYS A 380 -11.44 3.32 37.55
CA LYS A 380 -10.01 3.24 37.88
C LYS A 380 -9.58 1.78 38.08
N LYS A 381 -8.41 1.43 37.53
CA LYS A 381 -7.83 0.08 37.61
C LYS A 381 -6.39 0.15 38.12
N GLN A 382 -6.04 -0.80 39.01
CA GLN A 382 -4.68 -1.01 39.49
C GLN A 382 -4.14 -2.32 38.95
N PHE A 383 -2.85 -2.34 38.54
CA PHE A 383 -2.16 -3.50 37.99
C PHE A 383 -0.65 -3.34 38.10
N ASP A 384 0.08 -4.42 37.85
CA ASP A 384 1.53 -4.47 37.70
C ASP A 384 1.90 -4.67 36.22
N LEU A 385 3.02 -4.11 35.78
CA LEU A 385 3.60 -4.34 34.45
C LEU A 385 4.81 -5.26 34.55
N TYR A 386 4.75 -6.38 33.84
CA TYR A 386 5.84 -7.34 33.70
C TYR A 386 6.40 -7.30 32.28
N THR A 387 7.69 -7.57 32.14
CA THR A 387 8.36 -7.73 30.86
C THR A 387 9.08 -9.05 30.81
N ASP A 388 8.85 -9.81 29.71
CA ASP A 388 9.61 -11.02 29.42
C ASP A 388 10.28 -10.84 28.05
N ILE A 389 11.55 -11.26 27.94
CA ILE A 389 12.35 -11.22 26.70
C ILE A 389 12.80 -12.65 26.40
N ILE A 390 12.33 -13.18 25.30
CA ILE A 390 12.49 -14.59 24.93
C ILE A 390 13.18 -14.66 23.58
N ASP A 391 14.29 -15.39 23.51
CA ASP A 391 14.99 -15.66 22.26
C ASP A 391 14.08 -16.46 21.32
N LYS A 392 13.83 -15.91 20.12
CA LYS A 392 12.83 -16.45 19.21
C LYS A 392 13.24 -17.75 18.55
N GLU A 393 14.53 -17.99 18.40
CA GLU A 393 15.08 -19.19 17.80
C GLU A 393 15.13 -20.36 18.81
N THR A 394 15.60 -20.07 20.01
CA THR A 394 15.88 -21.10 21.01
C THR A 394 14.77 -21.27 22.04
N GLY A 395 13.88 -20.28 22.19
CA GLY A 395 12.89 -20.22 23.25
C GLY A 395 13.48 -19.89 24.64
N ALA A 396 14.80 -19.61 24.72
CA ALA A 396 15.45 -19.28 25.97
C ALA A 396 14.99 -17.93 26.52
N VAL A 397 14.72 -17.89 27.82
CA VAL A 397 14.35 -16.65 28.50
C VAL A 397 15.61 -15.85 28.81
N LEU A 398 15.76 -14.69 28.14
CA LEU A 398 16.85 -13.75 28.41
C LEU A 398 16.54 -12.91 29.65
N TYR A 399 15.29 -12.54 29.84
CA TYR A 399 14.80 -11.77 30.98
C TYR A 399 13.33 -12.10 31.25
N SER A 400 12.94 -12.14 32.50
CA SER A 400 11.54 -12.20 32.94
C SER A 400 11.40 -11.56 34.31
N GLY A 401 10.54 -10.55 34.43
CA GLY A 401 10.42 -9.87 35.71
C GLY A 401 9.38 -8.77 35.77
N LEU A 402 9.14 -8.33 36.99
CA LEU A 402 8.31 -7.16 37.32
C LEU A 402 9.08 -5.89 36.92
N SER A 403 8.50 -5.11 36.00
CA SER A 403 9.06 -3.84 35.53
C SER A 403 8.56 -2.66 36.35
N ILE A 404 7.24 -2.55 36.55
CA ILE A 404 6.63 -1.47 37.33
C ILE A 404 5.49 -2.02 38.17
N ARG A 405 5.52 -1.67 39.48
CA ARG A 405 4.53 -2.14 40.45
C ARG A 405 3.45 -1.08 40.70
N LYS A 406 2.24 -1.55 40.96
CA LYS A 406 1.10 -0.73 41.43
C LYS A 406 0.77 0.47 40.54
N LEU A 407 0.82 0.28 39.24
CA LEU A 407 0.30 1.26 38.30
C LEU A 407 -1.20 1.47 38.51
N ASN A 408 -1.65 2.71 38.35
CA ASN A 408 -3.05 3.06 38.45
C ASN A 408 -3.44 3.92 37.26
N LEU A 409 -4.47 3.52 36.49
CA LEU A 409 -5.08 4.35 35.47
C LEU A 409 -6.53 4.66 35.82
N ASN A 410 -6.91 5.92 35.73
CA ASN A 410 -8.30 6.36 35.88
C ASN A 410 -9.10 5.93 34.63
N ALA A 411 -10.41 6.15 34.65
CA ALA A 411 -11.24 5.96 33.45
C ALA A 411 -10.72 6.83 32.29
N ASP A 412 -10.66 6.28 31.09
CA ASP A 412 -10.18 6.91 29.85
C ASP A 412 -8.75 7.49 29.89
N GLU A 413 -7.98 7.21 30.96
CA GLU A 413 -6.60 7.68 31.08
C GLU A 413 -5.68 6.91 30.14
N GLU A 414 -4.87 7.67 29.41
CA GLU A 414 -3.73 7.17 28.65
C GLU A 414 -2.44 7.71 29.27
N ARG A 415 -1.45 6.84 29.47
CA ARG A 415 -0.19 7.22 30.07
C ARG A 415 0.96 6.39 29.52
N MET A 416 2.06 7.05 29.22
CA MET A 416 3.31 6.40 28.85
C MET A 416 4.20 6.20 30.07
N GLU A 417 4.66 4.98 30.24
CA GLU A 417 5.67 4.61 31.24
C GLU A 417 6.99 4.30 30.55
N THR A 418 8.08 4.87 31.09
CA THR A 418 9.42 4.62 30.55
C THR A 418 10.28 3.93 31.60
N TYR A 419 10.94 2.83 31.22
CA TYR A 419 11.88 2.10 32.09
C TYR A 419 12.97 1.42 31.27
N THR A 420 14.04 1.01 31.95
CA THR A 420 15.21 0.38 31.30
C THR A 420 15.51 -0.96 31.96
N ILE A 421 15.84 -1.95 31.14
CA ILE A 421 16.42 -3.23 31.56
C ILE A 421 17.83 -3.26 30.99
N SER A 422 18.83 -3.41 31.87
CA SER A 422 20.25 -3.41 31.54
C SER A 422 20.92 -4.72 31.95
N ASP A 423 22.21 -4.82 31.68
CA ASP A 423 23.09 -5.93 32.07
C ASP A 423 22.70 -7.29 31.45
N LEU A 424 21.98 -7.24 30.34
CA LEU A 424 21.66 -8.40 29.53
C LEU A 424 22.85 -8.81 28.67
N LYS A 425 22.84 -10.07 28.23
CA LYS A 425 23.83 -10.62 27.27
C LYS A 425 23.11 -11.15 26.02
N PRO A 426 22.45 -10.28 25.23
CA PRO A 426 21.72 -10.73 24.07
C PRO A 426 22.66 -11.13 22.92
N ARG A 427 22.23 -12.03 22.07
CA ARG A 427 22.77 -12.18 20.73
C ARG A 427 22.31 -11.00 19.89
N LEU A 428 23.25 -10.21 19.37
CA LEU A 428 22.90 -9.00 18.61
C LEU A 428 22.33 -9.35 17.24
N TRP A 429 21.42 -8.52 16.76
CA TRP A 429 20.95 -8.56 15.38
C TRP A 429 22.02 -7.93 14.47
N THR A 430 22.39 -8.65 13.44
CA THR A 430 23.23 -8.17 12.32
C THR A 430 22.72 -8.78 11.02
N PRO A 431 23.08 -8.27 9.85
CA PRO A 431 22.78 -8.93 8.58
C PRO A 431 23.26 -10.37 8.49
N GLN A 432 24.39 -10.72 9.12
CA GLN A 432 24.94 -12.07 9.14
C GLN A 432 24.30 -12.97 10.18
N HIS A 433 23.84 -12.39 11.28
CA HIS A 433 23.21 -13.10 12.40
C HIS A 433 21.94 -12.34 12.81
N PRO A 434 20.81 -12.57 12.13
CA PRO A 434 19.57 -11.83 12.37
C PRO A 434 18.81 -12.37 13.60
N ASN A 435 19.45 -12.27 14.78
CA ASN A 435 18.89 -12.76 16.03
C ASN A 435 17.69 -11.92 16.48
N LEU A 436 16.57 -12.57 16.73
CA LEU A 436 15.32 -11.96 17.11
C LEU A 436 14.84 -12.43 18.48
N TYR A 437 14.09 -11.56 19.15
CA TYR A 437 13.48 -11.81 20.45
C TYR A 437 12.01 -11.42 20.44
N ASP A 438 11.19 -12.17 21.17
CA ASP A 438 9.83 -11.79 21.49
C ASP A 438 9.83 -11.06 22.84
N PHE A 439 9.42 -9.80 22.82
CA PHE A 439 9.25 -8.95 23.99
C PHE A 439 7.77 -8.97 24.39
N LYS A 440 7.48 -9.52 25.58
CA LYS A 440 6.11 -9.61 26.10
C LYS A 440 5.92 -8.59 27.21
N PHE A 441 4.86 -7.81 27.09
CA PHE A 441 4.45 -6.81 28.08
C PHE A 441 3.11 -7.23 28.66
N ARG A 442 3.15 -7.69 29.92
CA ARG A 442 1.97 -8.26 30.59
C ARG A 442 1.47 -7.33 31.68
N LEU A 443 0.18 -7.02 31.61
CA LEU A 443 -0.53 -6.29 32.67
C LEU A 443 -1.22 -7.28 33.59
N VAL A 444 -0.88 -7.28 34.86
CA VAL A 444 -1.40 -8.24 35.83
C VAL A 444 -2.06 -7.49 36.97
N ALA A 445 -3.38 -7.69 37.15
CA ALA A 445 -4.13 -7.16 38.25
C ALA A 445 -3.91 -7.94 39.54
N ASP A 446 -4.48 -7.45 40.64
CA ASP A 446 -4.49 -8.14 41.95
C ASP A 446 -4.94 -9.61 41.79
N LYS A 447 -4.37 -10.48 42.60
CA LYS A 447 -4.61 -11.93 42.58
C LYS A 447 -4.08 -12.67 41.32
N GLY A 448 -3.21 -12.01 40.53
CA GLY A 448 -2.55 -12.66 39.39
C GLY A 448 -3.39 -12.75 38.10
N THR A 449 -4.49 -12.01 38.01
CA THR A 449 -5.30 -11.98 36.79
C THR A 449 -4.59 -11.17 35.70
N GLU A 450 -4.22 -11.82 34.59
CA GLU A 450 -3.66 -11.13 33.43
C GLU A 450 -4.76 -10.36 32.68
N LEU A 451 -4.58 -9.04 32.55
CA LEU A 451 -5.50 -8.16 31.85
C LEU A 451 -5.17 -8.09 30.36
N ASP A 452 -3.87 -8.03 30.04
CA ASP A 452 -3.38 -7.93 28.69
C ASP A 452 -1.95 -8.49 28.56
N CYS A 453 -1.62 -8.99 27.38
CA CYS A 453 -0.28 -9.43 27.01
C CYS A 453 0.02 -9.02 25.58
N LEU A 454 0.74 -7.92 25.37
CA LEU A 454 1.24 -7.53 24.06
C LEU A 454 2.61 -8.19 23.80
N THR A 455 2.78 -8.80 22.64
CA THR A 455 4.05 -9.34 22.19
C THR A 455 4.55 -8.60 20.97
N GLU A 456 5.76 -8.04 21.05
CA GLU A 456 6.47 -7.42 19.94
C GLU A 456 7.75 -8.21 19.63
N THR A 457 7.98 -8.48 18.34
CA THR A 457 9.24 -9.08 17.90
C THR A 457 10.22 -7.98 17.53
N SER A 458 11.43 -8.01 18.10
CA SER A 458 12.52 -7.08 17.81
C SER A 458 13.88 -7.75 17.95
N GLY A 459 14.96 -6.99 17.80
CA GLY A 459 16.34 -7.46 17.97
C GLY A 459 17.20 -6.41 18.66
N PHE A 460 18.23 -6.86 19.34
CA PHE A 460 19.19 -5.98 20.00
C PHE A 460 20.22 -5.50 18.98
N ARG A 461 20.23 -4.20 18.69
CA ARG A 461 21.23 -3.56 17.83
C ARG A 461 21.28 -2.07 18.06
N THR A 462 22.43 -1.45 17.74
CA THR A 462 22.56 0.00 17.56
C THR A 462 22.92 0.30 16.11
N PHE A 463 22.41 1.41 15.57
CA PHE A 463 22.79 1.92 14.26
C PHE A 463 22.93 3.42 14.33
N GLU A 464 24.14 3.93 14.03
CA GLU A 464 24.50 5.31 14.28
C GLU A 464 25.27 5.91 13.09
N VAL A 465 25.17 7.22 12.96
CA VAL A 465 26.05 8.02 12.10
C VAL A 465 27.03 8.77 12.98
N LYS A 466 28.31 8.52 12.83
CA LYS A 466 29.37 9.19 13.58
C LYS A 466 30.53 9.53 12.62
N ASP A 467 30.99 10.78 12.69
CA ASP A 467 32.07 11.29 11.85
C ASP A 467 31.86 11.02 10.34
N GLY A 468 30.60 11.15 9.87
CA GLY A 468 30.24 10.90 8.48
C GLY A 468 30.20 9.41 8.06
N LEU A 469 30.33 8.48 8.99
CA LEU A 469 30.34 7.05 8.74
C LEU A 469 29.21 6.34 9.48
N PHE A 470 28.75 5.22 8.93
CA PHE A 470 27.78 4.35 9.60
C PHE A 470 28.45 3.37 10.54
N TYR A 471 27.81 3.13 11.68
CA TYR A 471 28.22 2.14 12.67
C TYR A 471 27.03 1.23 13.00
N LEU A 472 27.22 -0.07 12.87
CA LEU A 472 26.30 -1.09 13.34
C LEU A 472 26.92 -1.81 14.54
N ASN A 473 26.23 -1.78 15.68
CA ASN A 473 26.71 -2.38 16.93
C ASN A 473 28.12 -1.90 17.34
N GLY A 474 28.39 -0.60 17.17
CA GLY A 474 29.65 0.03 17.47
C GLY A 474 30.80 -0.21 16.47
N ASN A 475 30.57 -1.01 15.44
CA ASN A 475 31.57 -1.27 14.39
C ASN A 475 31.25 -0.49 13.12
N LYS A 476 32.27 0.02 12.44
CA LYS A 476 32.10 0.66 11.13
C LYS A 476 31.40 -0.30 10.18
N TYR A 477 30.39 0.21 9.50
CA TYR A 477 29.57 -0.61 8.63
C TYR A 477 29.44 0.02 7.24
N TRP A 478 29.78 -0.74 6.21
CA TRP A 478 29.62 -0.32 4.82
C TRP A 478 28.31 -0.85 4.27
N LEU A 479 27.41 0.05 3.86
CA LEU A 479 26.12 -0.33 3.29
C LEU A 479 26.30 -0.83 1.85
N ARG A 480 26.03 -2.12 1.63
CA ARG A 480 25.96 -2.72 0.29
C ARG A 480 24.50 -2.87 -0.06
N GLY A 481 23.98 -1.95 -0.84
CA GLY A 481 22.55 -1.86 -1.03
C GLY A 481 22.10 -1.59 -2.46
N GLY A 482 20.82 -1.73 -2.68
CA GLY A 482 20.11 -1.42 -3.92
C GLY A 482 18.64 -1.11 -3.69
N ASN A 483 18.02 -0.45 -4.64
CA ASN A 483 16.60 -0.21 -4.63
C ASN A 483 15.81 -1.51 -4.87
N HIS A 484 14.57 -1.53 -4.39
CA HIS A 484 13.75 -2.71 -4.41
C HIS A 484 12.28 -2.38 -4.70
N ILE A 485 11.77 -2.87 -5.83
CA ILE A 485 10.42 -2.61 -6.31
C ILE A 485 9.46 -3.81 -6.23
N PRO A 486 9.91 -5.09 -6.17
CA PRO A 486 9.00 -6.25 -6.27
C PRO A 486 7.87 -6.32 -5.24
N PHE A 487 7.96 -5.62 -4.12
CA PHE A 487 6.88 -5.51 -3.14
C PHE A 487 5.54 -5.14 -3.80
N ALA A 488 5.54 -4.17 -4.71
CA ALA A 488 4.32 -3.67 -5.33
C ALA A 488 3.63 -4.72 -6.23
N LEU A 489 4.35 -5.73 -6.71
CA LEU A 489 3.78 -6.81 -7.53
C LEU A 489 2.87 -7.74 -6.72
N ALA A 490 3.31 -8.13 -5.53
CA ALA A 490 2.55 -9.05 -4.68
C ALA A 490 2.79 -8.72 -3.19
N PRO A 491 2.21 -7.63 -2.68
CA PRO A 491 2.50 -7.10 -1.34
C PRO A 491 2.15 -8.09 -0.22
N ASN A 492 1.21 -8.99 -0.47
CA ASN A 492 0.75 -9.96 0.53
C ASN A 492 1.34 -11.36 0.38
N ASP A 493 2.28 -11.57 -0.55
CA ASP A 493 2.96 -12.84 -0.74
C ASP A 493 4.20 -12.95 0.17
N GLU A 494 4.06 -13.71 1.26
CA GLU A 494 5.15 -13.94 2.22
C GLU A 494 6.29 -14.79 1.62
N ASN A 495 5.97 -15.71 0.71
CA ASN A 495 6.99 -16.52 0.04
C ASN A 495 7.84 -15.68 -0.89
N LEU A 496 7.21 -14.79 -1.67
CA LEU A 496 7.93 -13.84 -2.51
C LEU A 496 8.85 -12.96 -1.65
N ALA A 497 8.34 -12.41 -0.56
CA ALA A 497 9.11 -11.56 0.34
C ALA A 497 10.36 -12.30 0.88
N ASN A 498 10.20 -13.51 1.41
CA ASN A 498 11.31 -14.30 1.93
C ASN A 498 12.31 -14.71 0.84
N THR A 499 11.82 -15.19 -0.31
CA THR A 499 12.68 -15.58 -1.45
C THR A 499 13.51 -14.39 -1.93
N PHE A 500 12.90 -13.21 -2.00
CA PHE A 500 13.59 -12.01 -2.44
C PHE A 500 14.70 -11.60 -1.47
N MET A 501 14.43 -11.63 -0.16
CA MET A 501 15.46 -11.34 0.84
C MET A 501 16.62 -12.35 0.77
N GLN A 502 16.33 -13.62 0.52
CA GLN A 502 17.36 -14.66 0.34
C GLN A 502 18.19 -14.42 -0.93
N LEU A 503 17.56 -14.01 -2.03
CA LEU A 503 18.27 -13.65 -3.27
C LEU A 503 19.19 -12.44 -3.06
N MET A 504 18.75 -11.43 -2.33
CA MET A 504 19.59 -10.29 -1.96
C MET A 504 20.80 -10.75 -1.15
N LYS A 505 20.62 -11.62 -0.16
CA LYS A 505 21.72 -12.20 0.62
C LYS A 505 22.69 -12.97 -0.26
N ALA A 506 22.18 -13.81 -1.17
CA ALA A 506 23.01 -14.56 -2.12
C ALA A 506 23.80 -13.63 -3.05
N GLY A 507 23.22 -12.46 -3.40
CA GLY A 507 23.88 -11.39 -4.15
C GLY A 507 24.80 -10.49 -3.32
N ASN A 508 25.05 -10.83 -2.04
CA ASN A 508 25.87 -10.03 -1.12
C ASN A 508 25.33 -8.61 -0.88
N ILE A 509 24.01 -8.44 -0.93
CA ILE A 509 23.30 -7.21 -0.63
C ILE A 509 22.80 -7.29 0.81
N ASP A 510 23.18 -6.32 1.63
CA ASP A 510 22.82 -6.25 3.05
C ASP A 510 21.73 -5.22 3.36
N VAL A 511 21.50 -4.27 2.46
CA VAL A 511 20.58 -3.14 2.68
C VAL A 511 19.76 -2.88 1.43
N THR A 512 18.48 -2.57 1.62
CA THR A 512 17.60 -2.14 0.54
C THR A 512 16.84 -0.88 0.91
N ARG A 513 16.28 -0.21 -0.08
CA ARG A 513 15.40 0.92 0.06
C ARG A 513 14.02 0.56 -0.47
N THR A 514 12.96 0.95 0.23
CA THR A 514 11.60 0.61 -0.18
C THR A 514 11.09 1.40 -1.38
N HIS A 515 11.85 2.33 -1.84
CA HIS A 515 11.67 3.22 -3.00
C HIS A 515 10.20 3.51 -3.36
N THR A 516 9.73 4.66 -2.90
CA THR A 516 8.42 5.28 -3.06
C THR A 516 7.20 4.50 -2.60
N THR A 517 7.32 3.20 -2.32
CA THR A 517 6.19 2.36 -1.87
C THR A 517 6.52 1.72 -0.52
N PRO A 518 5.90 2.20 0.57
CA PRO A 518 6.12 1.65 1.90
C PRO A 518 5.82 0.15 1.97
N TRP A 519 6.71 -0.61 2.59
CA TRP A 519 6.48 -2.03 2.82
C TRP A 519 5.44 -2.26 3.90
N ASN A 520 4.78 -3.41 3.83
CA ASN A 520 3.91 -3.88 4.89
C ASN A 520 4.68 -4.72 5.94
N LYS A 521 3.97 -5.14 6.99
CA LYS A 521 4.55 -5.93 8.09
C LYS A 521 5.17 -7.25 7.62
N ARG A 522 4.60 -7.92 6.59
CA ARG A 522 5.14 -9.19 6.07
C ARG A 522 6.54 -9.01 5.49
N TRP A 523 6.73 -8.00 4.68
CA TRP A 523 8.03 -7.69 4.07
C TRP A 523 9.05 -7.19 5.09
N MET A 524 8.63 -6.36 6.06
CA MET A 524 9.50 -5.95 7.15
C MET A 524 9.93 -7.14 8.02
N THR A 525 9.02 -8.07 8.32
CA THR A 525 9.34 -9.29 9.06
C THR A 525 10.28 -10.21 8.27
N ALA A 526 10.10 -10.30 6.94
CA ALA A 526 11.02 -11.04 6.08
C ALA A 526 12.43 -10.43 6.11
N ALA A 527 12.55 -9.10 6.10
CA ALA A 527 13.82 -8.40 6.22
C ALA A 527 14.48 -8.67 7.59
N ASP A 528 13.71 -8.62 8.69
CA ASP A 528 14.20 -8.93 10.04
C ASP A 528 14.82 -10.32 10.11
N ARG A 529 14.09 -11.32 9.61
CA ARG A 529 14.48 -12.75 9.67
C ARG A 529 15.67 -13.09 8.78
N ASN A 530 15.77 -12.43 7.63
CA ASN A 530 16.82 -12.70 6.65
C ASN A 530 18.04 -11.78 6.80
N GLY A 531 18.02 -10.82 7.72
CA GLY A 531 19.14 -9.91 7.95
C GLY A 531 19.37 -8.93 6.80
N ILE A 532 18.31 -8.35 6.25
CA ILE A 532 18.38 -7.28 5.27
C ILE A 532 18.02 -5.97 5.95
N GLY A 533 18.97 -5.03 5.99
CA GLY A 533 18.72 -3.67 6.46
C GLY A 533 17.76 -2.93 5.53
N VAL A 534 16.92 -2.07 6.08
CA VAL A 534 15.91 -1.32 5.31
C VAL A 534 16.07 0.18 5.52
N SER A 535 16.18 0.89 4.41
CA SER A 535 15.88 2.31 4.30
C SER A 535 14.39 2.44 4.01
N PHE A 536 13.61 2.78 5.02
CA PHE A 536 12.16 2.88 4.86
C PHE A 536 11.76 4.27 4.38
N GLU A 537 11.19 4.33 3.19
CA GLU A 537 10.86 5.58 2.52
C GLU A 537 9.42 5.99 2.76
N GLY A 538 9.21 7.31 2.86
CA GLY A 538 7.88 7.91 2.96
C GLY A 538 7.07 7.75 1.67
N THR A 539 5.78 7.99 1.81
CA THR A 539 4.80 7.75 0.75
C THR A 539 4.80 8.81 -0.34
N TRP A 540 5.46 9.94 -0.14
CA TRP A 540 5.40 11.08 -1.04
C TRP A 540 6.65 11.18 -1.92
N SER A 541 6.57 10.59 -3.08
CA SER A 541 7.57 10.73 -4.12
C SER A 541 7.22 11.87 -5.05
N TRP A 542 8.24 12.60 -5.51
CA TRP A 542 8.18 13.63 -6.55
C TRP A 542 7.29 14.85 -6.29
N LEU A 543 6.50 14.88 -5.25
CA LEU A 543 5.81 16.09 -4.83
C LEU A 543 6.79 17.10 -4.28
N MET A 544 6.56 18.39 -4.50
CA MET A 544 7.45 19.48 -4.13
C MET A 544 8.80 19.50 -4.87
N ILE A 545 8.91 18.88 -6.04
CA ILE A 545 10.11 19.00 -6.87
C ILE A 545 10.07 20.26 -7.75
N HIS A 546 11.27 20.76 -8.09
CA HIS A 546 11.44 21.93 -8.97
C HIS A 546 10.52 23.11 -8.62
N SER A 547 10.03 23.79 -9.64
CA SER A 547 9.11 24.94 -9.54
C SER A 547 7.64 24.56 -9.32
N THR A 548 7.34 23.32 -8.89
CA THR A 548 5.96 22.91 -8.65
C THR A 548 5.29 23.74 -7.54
N PRO A 549 4.00 23.99 -7.60
CA PRO A 549 3.26 24.63 -6.53
C PRO A 549 3.40 23.87 -5.19
N ILE A 550 3.18 24.57 -4.09
CA ILE A 550 3.03 23.90 -2.80
C ILE A 550 1.73 23.09 -2.86
N PRO A 551 1.77 21.80 -2.52
CA PRO A 551 0.58 20.97 -2.52
C PRO A 551 -0.53 21.49 -1.60
N ASP A 552 -1.77 21.09 -1.87
CA ASP A 552 -2.90 21.38 -0.98
C ASP A 552 -2.61 20.92 0.45
N GLN A 553 -2.99 21.73 1.44
CA GLN A 553 -2.74 21.44 2.86
C GLN A 553 -3.29 20.06 3.29
N ARG A 554 -4.41 19.63 2.70
CA ARG A 554 -5.00 18.32 3.01
C ARG A 554 -4.12 17.15 2.54
N LEU A 555 -3.43 17.30 1.39
CA LEU A 555 -2.47 16.30 0.91
C LEU A 555 -1.25 16.23 1.82
N ILE A 556 -0.75 17.37 2.26
CA ILE A 556 0.35 17.44 3.22
C ILE A 556 -0.03 16.73 4.53
N GLU A 557 -1.25 16.94 5.01
CA GLU A 557 -1.77 16.29 6.22
C GLU A 557 -1.95 14.78 6.03
N ILE A 558 -2.48 14.33 4.89
CA ILE A 558 -2.60 12.89 4.57
C ILE A 558 -1.22 12.24 4.60
N TRP A 559 -0.27 12.77 3.82
CA TRP A 559 1.10 12.27 3.79
C TRP A 559 1.74 12.23 5.18
N ARG A 560 1.68 13.36 5.90
CA ARG A 560 2.24 13.47 7.24
C ARG A 560 1.65 12.41 8.17
N ASN A 561 0.33 12.30 8.22
CA ASN A 561 -0.36 11.39 9.14
C ASN A 561 -0.07 9.91 8.79
N GLU A 562 -0.11 9.55 7.51
CA GLU A 562 0.24 8.20 7.07
C GLU A 562 1.70 7.87 7.39
N PHE A 563 2.63 8.77 7.07
CA PHE A 563 4.05 8.51 7.29
C PHE A 563 4.41 8.41 8.78
N LEU A 564 3.90 9.33 9.60
CA LEU A 564 4.12 9.26 11.06
C LEU A 564 3.46 8.02 11.68
N GLY A 565 2.31 7.59 11.17
CA GLY A 565 1.67 6.33 11.54
C GLY A 565 2.54 5.11 11.21
N LEU A 566 3.14 5.08 10.01
CA LEU A 566 4.06 4.02 9.59
C LEU A 566 5.35 4.01 10.43
N LEU A 567 5.88 5.20 10.81
CA LEU A 567 7.01 5.26 11.74
C LEU A 567 6.66 4.56 13.07
N LYS A 568 5.54 4.91 13.66
CA LYS A 568 5.08 4.31 14.91
C LYS A 568 4.90 2.80 14.79
N LYS A 569 4.33 2.35 13.67
CA LYS A 569 4.07 0.92 13.37
C LYS A 569 5.35 0.10 13.22
N TYR A 570 6.39 0.65 12.59
CA TYR A 570 7.59 -0.13 12.19
C TYR A 570 8.85 0.17 12.99
N ARG A 571 8.85 1.13 13.90
CA ARG A 571 10.06 1.51 14.67
C ARG A 571 10.66 0.40 15.53
N ASN A 572 9.94 -0.71 15.79
CA ASN A 572 10.47 -1.85 16.54
C ASN A 572 11.21 -2.88 15.67
N HIS A 573 11.15 -2.78 14.33
CA HIS A 573 11.85 -3.71 13.44
C HIS A 573 13.36 -3.47 13.48
N PRO A 574 14.20 -4.48 13.81
CA PRO A 574 15.65 -4.30 13.87
C PRO A 574 16.28 -4.12 12.49
N SER A 575 15.67 -4.64 11.44
CA SER A 575 16.10 -4.44 10.05
C SER A 575 15.99 -2.99 9.60
N LEU A 576 15.08 -2.21 10.17
CA LEU A 576 14.90 -0.81 9.85
C LEU A 576 16.10 0.00 10.38
N LEU A 577 16.99 0.43 9.47
CA LEU A 577 18.21 1.14 9.82
C LEU A 577 18.04 2.65 9.83
N PHE A 578 17.32 3.19 8.87
CA PHE A 578 17.06 4.63 8.79
C PHE A 578 15.76 4.93 8.03
N TRP A 579 15.26 6.13 8.25
CA TRP A 579 14.07 6.66 7.59
C TRP A 579 14.49 7.53 6.41
N THR A 580 13.83 7.38 5.27
CA THR A 580 13.97 8.26 4.11
C THR A 580 12.68 9.03 3.92
N VAL A 581 12.76 10.37 3.95
CA VAL A 581 11.55 11.21 3.96
C VAL A 581 10.81 11.14 2.63
N ASN A 582 11.55 11.05 1.53
CA ASN A 582 11.01 11.23 0.17
C ASN A 582 11.92 10.65 -0.89
N ASN A 583 11.42 10.65 -2.13
CA ASN A 583 12.19 10.40 -3.33
C ASN A 583 12.32 11.68 -4.18
N GLU A 584 13.56 12.04 -4.55
CA GLU A 584 13.91 13.07 -5.54
C GLU A 584 13.34 14.48 -5.26
N MET A 585 13.10 14.84 -4.01
CA MET A 585 12.75 16.23 -3.66
C MET A 585 13.93 17.16 -3.91
N LYS A 586 13.68 18.25 -4.62
CA LYS A 586 14.67 19.27 -4.96
C LYS A 586 14.23 20.61 -4.38
N PHE A 587 14.93 21.10 -3.38
CA PHE A 587 14.46 22.25 -2.60
C PHE A 587 14.88 23.60 -3.17
N TYR A 588 16.15 23.82 -3.47
CA TYR A 588 16.66 25.16 -3.75
C TYR A 588 17.14 25.38 -5.18
N ASP A 589 17.78 24.41 -5.78
CA ASP A 589 18.58 24.68 -6.98
C ASP A 589 17.78 24.79 -8.27
N ASN A 590 16.49 24.44 -8.25
CA ASN A 590 15.62 24.43 -9.44
C ASN A 590 14.29 25.16 -9.23
N ASP A 591 14.10 25.86 -8.12
CA ASP A 591 12.93 26.71 -7.92
C ASP A 591 13.33 28.18 -8.09
N SER A 592 12.82 28.83 -9.15
CA SER A 592 13.04 30.26 -9.38
C SER A 592 12.40 31.14 -8.30
N ASN A 593 11.43 30.60 -7.54
CA ASN A 593 10.78 31.29 -6.44
C ASN A 593 11.36 30.84 -5.09
N LEU A 594 12.27 31.64 -4.55
CA LEU A 594 12.96 31.38 -3.30
C LEU A 594 12.01 31.26 -2.08
N GLU A 595 10.93 32.00 -2.04
CA GLU A 595 9.99 31.96 -0.92
C GLU A 595 9.20 30.64 -0.94
N ARG A 596 8.81 30.17 -2.12
CA ARG A 596 8.19 28.84 -2.29
C ARG A 596 9.16 27.73 -1.88
N ALA A 597 10.41 27.78 -2.29
CA ALA A 597 11.43 26.82 -1.89
C ALA A 597 11.64 26.78 -0.36
N LYS A 598 11.69 27.93 0.29
CA LYS A 598 11.77 28.04 1.75
C LYS A 598 10.57 27.42 2.44
N GLU A 599 9.36 27.67 1.91
CA GLU A 599 8.14 27.12 2.50
C GLU A 599 8.07 25.59 2.37
N LYS A 600 8.45 25.02 1.22
CA LYS A 600 8.58 23.57 1.04
C LYS A 600 9.55 22.97 2.06
N TYR A 601 10.72 23.61 2.22
CA TYR A 601 11.72 23.17 3.20
C TYR A 601 11.17 23.25 4.64
N ARG A 602 10.41 24.30 4.96
CA ARG A 602 9.78 24.45 6.29
C ARG A 602 8.80 23.30 6.56
N ILE A 603 7.92 22.99 5.60
CA ILE A 603 6.94 21.89 5.71
C ILE A 603 7.66 20.57 6.02
N ILE A 604 8.69 20.24 5.25
CA ILE A 604 9.46 19.00 5.44
C ILE A 604 10.19 19.01 6.78
N SER A 605 10.80 20.14 7.14
CA SER A 605 11.55 20.26 8.41
C SER A 605 10.63 20.06 9.62
N ASP A 606 9.40 20.51 9.55
CA ASP A 606 8.41 20.32 10.64
C ASP A 606 8.04 18.83 10.76
N VAL A 607 7.84 18.12 9.65
CA VAL A 607 7.60 16.68 9.67
C VAL A 607 8.82 15.92 10.22
N VAL A 608 10.04 16.29 9.83
CA VAL A 608 11.27 15.67 10.37
C VAL A 608 11.41 15.88 11.89
N LYS A 609 11.02 17.03 12.41
CA LYS A 609 10.99 17.25 13.87
C LYS A 609 10.03 16.28 14.57
N GLU A 610 8.87 16.03 13.98
CA GLU A 610 7.91 15.08 14.52
C GLU A 610 8.41 13.62 14.39
N MET A 611 9.02 13.27 13.26
CA MET A 611 9.66 11.97 13.08
C MET A 611 10.69 11.69 14.19
N ARG A 612 11.53 12.67 14.52
CA ARG A 612 12.53 12.55 15.59
C ARG A 612 11.92 12.41 16.99
N ARG A 613 10.72 12.92 17.22
CA ARG A 613 10.00 12.70 18.49
C ARG A 613 9.44 11.28 18.56
N ILE A 614 8.99 10.72 17.43
CA ILE A 614 8.44 9.36 17.36
C ILE A 614 9.56 8.32 17.41
N ASP A 615 10.65 8.56 16.68
CA ASP A 615 11.82 7.69 16.65
C ASP A 615 13.13 8.49 16.69
N PRO A 616 13.66 8.75 17.90
CA PRO A 616 14.96 9.42 18.06
C PRO A 616 16.15 8.50 17.85
N THR A 617 15.94 7.20 17.58
CA THR A 617 17.01 6.18 17.59
C THR A 617 17.60 5.93 16.21
N ARG A 618 17.01 6.47 15.14
CA ARG A 618 17.45 6.22 13.76
C ARG A 618 17.81 7.51 13.05
N PRO A 619 18.81 7.46 12.15
CA PRO A 619 19.05 8.55 11.22
C PRO A 619 17.83 8.79 10.32
N ILE A 620 17.64 10.04 9.94
CA ILE A 620 16.64 10.46 8.95
C ILE A 620 17.40 11.07 7.77
N CYS A 621 17.16 10.57 6.57
CA CYS A 621 17.76 11.07 5.36
C CYS A 621 16.72 11.57 4.37
N PHE A 622 17.18 12.43 3.48
CA PHE A 622 16.47 12.88 2.31
C PHE A 622 17.09 12.24 1.08
N ASP A 623 16.27 11.74 0.19
CA ASP A 623 16.75 11.42 -1.15
C ASP A 623 16.53 12.61 -2.06
N SER A 624 17.63 13.23 -2.43
CA SER A 624 17.66 14.37 -3.33
C SER A 624 18.76 14.13 -4.35
N ASN A 625 18.43 14.21 -5.63
CA ASN A 625 19.41 14.12 -6.72
C ASN A 625 20.40 15.30 -6.75
N TYR A 626 20.29 16.23 -5.80
CA TYR A 626 21.17 17.37 -5.71
C TYR A 626 22.06 17.27 -4.48
N GLN A 627 23.37 17.30 -4.70
CA GLN A 627 24.29 17.69 -3.65
C GLN A 627 23.87 19.08 -3.18
N ALA A 628 23.42 19.18 -1.93
CA ALA A 628 23.36 20.45 -1.26
C ALA A 628 24.79 21.02 -1.34
N THR A 629 25.05 21.88 -2.31
CA THR A 629 26.26 22.68 -2.29
C THR A 629 26.15 23.48 -1.02
N GLY A 630 26.95 23.10 -0.01
CA GLY A 630 26.92 23.74 1.29
C GLY A 630 27.17 25.26 1.14
N LYS A 631 26.11 26.02 1.26
CA LYS A 631 26.09 27.43 1.56
C LYS A 631 24.97 27.71 2.55
#